data_79f8d2e3587c8b52d694e00c280e7f02
#
_entry.id   79f8d2e3587c8b52d694e00c280e7f02
#
_cell.length_a   1.000
_cell.length_b   1.000
_cell.length_c   1.000
_cell.angle_alpha   90.00
_cell.angle_beta   90.00
_cell.angle_gamma   90.00
#
_symmetry.space_group_name_H-M   'P 1'
#
loop_
_entity.id
_entity.type
_entity.pdbx_description
1 polymer ?
#
loop_
_entity_poly.entity_id
_entity_poly.type
_entity_poly.pdbx_seq_one_letter_code
_entity_poly.pdbx_strand_id
1 'polypeptide(L)'
;MTRLQKLLCLLAMTTLAQASKGELRCGTSLVGDGAWPLEVEKTCGRPDYVSEYPTATMPGLGVVQTEEHWYYNPGPQQFIKRLVFRNGKLVRVDSLGYGFHVARSPSCSTSTLRHAKTEYELIARCGEPASKRVEWQIPSKQKNREHWETTQPVLVQEWLYEFSSNQFRQVVTLRDGQVTDIESRADR
;
A
#
# COMPACT_ATOMS: atom_id res chain seq x y z
N MET A 1 38.00 34.66 -25.10
CA MET A 1 37.00 33.61 -24.80
C MET A 1 35.89 33.74 -25.83
N THR A 2 35.93 32.90 -26.84
CA THR A 2 35.08 32.95 -28.03
C THR A 2 33.65 32.49 -27.69
N ARG A 3 32.65 33.04 -28.40
CA ARG A 3 31.22 32.73 -28.24
C ARG A 3 30.91 31.22 -28.30
N LEU A 4 31.79 30.47 -28.99
CA LEU A 4 31.71 29.00 -29.10
C LEU A 4 31.96 28.29 -27.74
N GLN A 5 32.83 28.82 -26.89
CA GLN A 5 33.18 28.26 -25.60
C GLN A 5 32.06 28.44 -24.54
N LYS A 6 31.24 29.51 -24.72
CA LYS A 6 30.06 29.75 -23.86
C LYS A 6 28.88 28.83 -24.23
N LEU A 7 28.78 28.41 -25.49
CA LEU A 7 27.72 27.47 -25.92
C LEU A 7 27.99 26.04 -25.44
N LEU A 8 29.26 25.64 -25.30
CA LEU A 8 29.63 24.30 -24.82
C LEU A 8 29.36 24.11 -23.31
N CYS A 9 29.41 25.16 -22.51
CA CYS A 9 29.11 25.10 -21.08
C CYS A 9 27.62 25.03 -20.75
N LEU A 10 26.71 25.39 -21.66
CA LEU A 10 25.27 25.36 -21.44
C LEU A 10 24.65 23.99 -21.74
N LEU A 11 25.36 23.10 -22.42
CA LEU A 11 24.84 21.76 -22.79
C LEU A 11 25.10 20.67 -21.73
N ALA A 12 25.79 20.97 -20.63
CA ALA A 12 26.25 19.96 -19.65
C ALA A 12 25.40 19.85 -18.37
N MET A 13 24.22 20.49 -18.30
CA MET A 13 23.38 20.45 -17.10
C MET A 13 21.95 19.93 -17.34
N THR A 14 21.78 18.94 -18.19
CA THR A 14 20.59 18.09 -18.12
C THR A 14 20.89 16.97 -17.14
N THR A 15 20.89 17.27 -15.85
CA THR A 15 20.76 16.24 -14.82
C THR A 15 19.38 15.64 -14.97
N LEU A 16 19.31 14.47 -15.59
CA LEU A 16 18.15 13.59 -15.52
C LEU A 16 17.88 13.36 -14.02
N ALA A 17 16.85 14.01 -13.50
CA ALA A 17 16.28 13.65 -12.20
C ALA A 17 15.72 12.24 -12.35
N GLN A 18 16.54 11.25 -12.06
CA GLN A 18 16.06 9.88 -11.90
C GLN A 18 15.16 9.89 -10.68
N ALA A 19 13.88 9.65 -10.90
CA ALA A 19 12.96 9.35 -9.80
C ALA A 19 13.60 8.20 -9.00
N SER A 20 14.03 8.48 -7.78
CA SER A 20 14.58 7.46 -6.89
C SER A 20 13.45 6.49 -6.59
N LYS A 21 13.46 5.34 -7.24
CA LYS A 21 12.62 4.22 -6.85
C LYS A 21 13.05 3.88 -5.43
N GLY A 22 12.08 3.87 -4.48
CA GLY A 22 12.38 3.65 -3.08
C GLY A 22 13.16 2.34 -2.89
N GLU A 23 14.10 2.35 -1.96
CA GLU A 23 14.87 1.18 -1.55
C GLU A 23 14.56 0.85 -0.09
N LEU A 24 14.54 -0.43 0.25
CA LEU A 24 14.44 -0.89 1.62
C LEU A 24 15.84 -1.24 2.13
N ARG A 25 16.26 -0.60 3.22
CA ARG A 25 17.48 -0.96 3.92
C ARG A 25 17.19 -1.94 5.04
N CYS A 26 17.84 -3.10 5.00
CA CYS A 26 17.76 -4.16 6.00
C CYS A 26 19.16 -4.42 6.55
N GLY A 27 19.46 -3.83 7.71
CA GLY A 27 20.83 -3.85 8.26
C GLY A 27 21.82 -3.15 7.31
N THR A 28 22.80 -3.90 6.83
CA THR A 28 23.81 -3.42 5.86
C THR A 28 23.40 -3.58 4.41
N SER A 29 22.35 -4.34 4.13
CA SER A 29 21.90 -4.67 2.78
C SER A 29 20.79 -3.74 2.30
N LEU A 30 20.74 -3.56 0.98
CA LEU A 30 19.70 -2.79 0.30
C LEU A 30 18.90 -3.74 -0.62
N VAL A 31 17.58 -3.57 -0.59
CA VAL A 31 16.66 -4.25 -1.49
C VAL A 31 15.93 -3.19 -2.30
N GLY A 32 15.96 -3.32 -3.60
CA GLY A 32 15.38 -2.34 -4.53
C GLY A 32 14.54 -2.97 -5.63
N ASP A 33 14.22 -2.15 -6.62
CA ASP A 33 13.38 -2.49 -7.77
C ASP A 33 13.80 -3.80 -8.44
N GLY A 34 12.83 -4.64 -8.79
CA GLY A 34 13.02 -5.94 -9.43
C GLY A 34 13.37 -7.10 -8.51
N ALA A 35 13.62 -6.86 -7.22
CA ALA A 35 13.91 -7.93 -6.26
C ALA A 35 12.73 -8.91 -6.15
N TRP A 36 13.04 -10.18 -5.96
CA TRP A 36 12.04 -11.21 -5.76
C TRP A 36 11.61 -11.29 -4.29
N PRO A 37 10.37 -11.70 -3.98
CA PRO A 37 9.89 -11.86 -2.60
C PRO A 37 10.85 -12.69 -1.73
N LEU A 38 11.35 -13.80 -2.25
CA LEU A 38 12.30 -14.65 -1.54
C LEU A 38 13.63 -13.94 -1.21
N GLU A 39 14.13 -13.07 -2.08
CA GLU A 39 15.35 -12.28 -1.84
C GLU A 39 15.11 -11.26 -0.75
N VAL A 40 13.93 -10.60 -0.78
CA VAL A 40 13.52 -9.68 0.26
C VAL A 40 13.40 -10.38 1.60
N GLU A 41 12.72 -11.51 1.67
CA GLU A 41 12.55 -12.28 2.91
C GLU A 41 13.89 -12.78 3.47
N LYS A 42 14.81 -13.25 2.63
CA LYS A 42 16.15 -13.64 3.06
C LYS A 42 16.97 -12.49 3.62
N THR A 43 16.79 -11.29 3.09
CA THR A 43 17.58 -10.12 3.45
C THR A 43 16.96 -9.35 4.63
N CYS A 44 15.65 -9.22 4.65
CA CYS A 44 14.90 -8.38 5.59
C CYS A 44 14.11 -9.17 6.64
N GLY A 45 14.07 -10.49 6.52
CA GLY A 45 13.21 -11.34 7.33
C GLY A 45 11.77 -11.35 6.80
N ARG A 46 10.89 -12.07 7.53
CA ARG A 46 9.48 -12.14 7.18
C ARG A 46 8.78 -10.82 7.38
N PRO A 47 7.87 -10.42 6.47
CA PRO A 47 7.04 -9.26 6.68
C PRO A 47 6.07 -9.48 7.87
N ASP A 48 5.70 -8.39 8.52
CA ASP A 48 4.72 -8.41 9.62
C ASP A 48 3.31 -8.68 9.10
N TYR A 49 3.03 -8.32 7.85
CA TYR A 49 1.74 -8.56 7.20
C TYR A 49 1.89 -8.60 5.68
N VAL A 50 1.11 -9.47 5.05
CA VAL A 50 1.02 -9.59 3.59
C VAL A 50 -0.43 -9.53 3.19
N SER A 51 -0.74 -8.72 2.18
CA SER A 51 -2.01 -8.74 1.47
C SER A 51 -1.79 -8.94 -0.01
N GLU A 52 -2.69 -9.67 -0.66
CA GLU A 52 -2.64 -9.98 -2.08
C GLU A 52 -3.93 -9.53 -2.76
N TYR A 53 -3.77 -8.89 -3.92
CA TYR A 53 -4.89 -8.36 -4.70
C TYR A 53 -4.79 -8.79 -6.16
N PRO A 54 -5.88 -9.31 -6.74
CA PRO A 54 -5.94 -9.51 -8.19
C PRO A 54 -5.99 -8.15 -8.88
N THR A 55 -5.09 -7.90 -9.83
CA THR A 55 -5.05 -6.64 -10.59
C THR A 55 -5.58 -6.79 -12.02
N ALA A 56 -5.60 -8.01 -12.54
CA ALA A 56 -6.21 -8.30 -13.83
C ALA A 56 -6.86 -9.68 -13.82
N THR A 57 -8.04 -9.76 -14.42
CA THR A 57 -8.77 -11.02 -14.67
C THR A 57 -9.08 -11.16 -16.14
N MET A 58 -8.99 -12.38 -16.68
CA MET A 58 -9.36 -12.68 -18.04
C MET A 58 -10.51 -13.69 -18.05
N PRO A 59 -11.55 -13.48 -18.88
CA PRO A 59 -12.63 -14.45 -19.03
C PRO A 59 -12.10 -15.84 -19.39
N GLY A 60 -12.52 -16.85 -18.64
CA GLY A 60 -12.11 -18.25 -18.85
C GLY A 60 -10.74 -18.63 -18.27
N LEU A 61 -9.90 -17.69 -17.91
CA LEU A 61 -8.58 -17.94 -17.29
C LEU A 61 -8.51 -17.56 -15.80
N GLY A 62 -9.43 -16.70 -15.34
CA GLY A 62 -9.42 -16.21 -13.96
C GLY A 62 -8.41 -15.05 -13.73
N VAL A 63 -7.80 -15.02 -12.56
CA VAL A 63 -6.81 -14.00 -12.19
C VAL A 63 -5.51 -14.25 -12.96
N VAL A 64 -5.07 -13.28 -13.73
CA VAL A 64 -3.85 -13.35 -14.55
C VAL A 64 -2.74 -12.47 -14.03
N GLN A 65 -3.06 -11.57 -13.09
CA GLN A 65 -2.10 -10.64 -12.51
C GLN A 65 -2.46 -10.37 -11.05
N THR A 66 -1.46 -10.37 -10.18
CA THR A 66 -1.59 -10.06 -8.75
C THR A 66 -0.65 -8.93 -8.35
N GLU A 67 -1.06 -8.20 -7.33
CA GLU A 67 -0.23 -7.25 -6.60
C GLU A 67 -0.21 -7.66 -5.14
N GLU A 68 0.99 -7.81 -4.54
CA GLU A 68 1.17 -8.11 -3.14
C GLU A 68 1.71 -6.88 -2.41
N HIS A 69 1.17 -6.59 -1.24
CA HIS A 69 1.68 -5.55 -0.34
C HIS A 69 2.27 -6.20 0.91
N TRP A 70 3.56 -6.02 1.10
CA TRP A 70 4.29 -6.52 2.25
C TRP A 70 4.59 -5.36 3.21
N TYR A 71 4.20 -5.52 4.46
CA TYR A 71 4.40 -4.50 5.48
C TYR A 71 5.49 -4.92 6.46
N TYR A 72 6.40 -3.99 6.74
CA TYR A 72 7.44 -4.13 7.75
C TYR A 72 7.28 -3.01 8.77
N ASN A 73 7.14 -3.37 10.05
CA ASN A 73 6.97 -2.45 11.17
C ASN A 73 8.19 -2.50 12.10
N PRO A 74 9.20 -1.66 11.88
CA PRO A 74 10.42 -1.67 12.67
C PRO A 74 10.25 -1.07 14.07
N GLY A 75 9.02 -0.75 14.47
CA GLY A 75 8.71 -0.16 15.77
C GLY A 75 8.55 1.37 15.73
N PRO A 76 8.22 1.98 16.89
CA PRO A 76 7.69 3.35 16.95
C PRO A 76 8.68 4.46 16.58
N GLN A 77 9.96 4.15 16.45
CA GLN A 77 10.98 5.16 16.10
C GLN A 77 11.33 5.20 14.62
N GLN A 78 10.73 4.33 13.80
CA GLN A 78 10.98 4.22 12.38
C GLN A 78 9.66 4.16 11.60
N PHE A 79 9.73 4.46 10.31
CA PHE A 79 8.56 4.40 9.45
C PHE A 79 8.25 2.96 9.05
N ILE A 80 6.97 2.61 9.08
CA ILE A 80 6.44 1.40 8.44
C ILE A 80 6.81 1.46 6.96
N LYS A 81 7.33 0.36 6.43
CA LYS A 81 7.61 0.21 5.00
C LYS A 81 6.57 -0.71 4.38
N ARG A 82 6.00 -0.25 3.27
CA ARG A 82 5.16 -1.08 2.41
C ARG A 82 5.91 -1.36 1.12
N LEU A 83 6.14 -2.62 0.84
CA LEU A 83 6.70 -3.10 -0.40
C LEU A 83 5.57 -3.56 -1.30
N VAL A 84 5.56 -3.09 -2.53
CA VAL A 84 4.57 -3.49 -3.53
C VAL A 84 5.25 -4.39 -4.54
N PHE A 85 4.81 -5.64 -4.60
CA PHE A 85 5.24 -6.60 -5.62
C PHE A 85 4.16 -6.72 -6.67
N ARG A 86 4.56 -6.75 -7.92
CA ARG A 86 3.68 -7.00 -9.06
C ARG A 86 4.26 -8.13 -9.89
N ASN A 87 3.47 -9.17 -10.09
CA ASN A 87 3.91 -10.41 -10.77
C ASN A 87 5.24 -10.95 -10.19
N GLY A 88 5.35 -11.00 -8.86
CA GLY A 88 6.52 -11.53 -8.16
C GLY A 88 7.79 -10.68 -8.24
N LYS A 89 7.69 -9.39 -8.60
CA LYS A 89 8.82 -8.44 -8.59
C LYS A 89 8.49 -7.20 -7.79
N LEU A 90 9.44 -6.76 -6.97
CA LEU A 90 9.33 -5.49 -6.24
C LEU A 90 9.30 -4.34 -7.25
N VAL A 91 8.26 -3.51 -7.19
CA VAL A 91 8.08 -2.36 -8.08
C VAL A 91 8.03 -1.03 -7.34
N ARG A 92 7.79 -1.06 -6.01
CA ARG A 92 7.71 0.16 -5.21
C ARG A 92 7.96 -0.13 -3.73
N VAL A 93 8.63 0.81 -3.07
CA VAL A 93 8.78 0.84 -1.61
C VAL A 93 8.22 2.17 -1.11
N ASP A 94 7.18 2.10 -0.29
CA ASP A 94 6.54 3.26 0.33
C ASP A 94 6.96 3.39 1.79
N SER A 95 7.19 4.62 2.23
CA SER A 95 7.30 4.96 3.65
C SER A 95 5.95 5.46 4.13
N LEU A 96 5.36 4.76 5.07
CA LEU A 96 4.07 5.11 5.68
C LEU A 96 4.28 5.92 6.99
N GLY A 97 3.29 5.96 7.86
CA GLY A 97 3.44 6.55 9.19
C GLY A 97 4.46 5.84 10.07
N TYR A 98 4.74 6.40 11.24
CA TYR A 98 5.60 5.74 12.22
C TYR A 98 5.07 4.37 12.63
N GLY A 99 5.97 3.44 12.86
CA GLY A 99 5.64 2.13 13.39
C GLY A 99 5.10 2.19 14.81
N PHE A 100 4.74 1.05 15.34
CA PHE A 100 4.15 0.93 16.68
C PHE A 100 4.49 -0.42 17.29
N HIS A 101 4.26 -0.55 18.59
CA HIS A 101 4.34 -1.84 19.26
C HIS A 101 3.07 -2.64 19.00
N VAL A 102 3.20 -3.81 18.39
CA VAL A 102 2.09 -4.73 18.20
C VAL A 102 1.76 -5.39 19.53
N ALA A 103 0.52 -5.25 19.99
CA ALA A 103 0.05 -5.89 21.20
C ALA A 103 -0.11 -7.42 21.00
N ARG A 104 0.17 -8.21 22.02
CA ARG A 104 -0.03 -9.68 21.95
C ARG A 104 -1.50 -10.06 21.75
N SER A 105 -2.41 -9.25 22.28
CA SER A 105 -3.84 -9.40 22.08
C SER A 105 -4.38 -8.09 21.52
N PRO A 106 -4.84 -8.07 20.26
CA PRO A 106 -5.47 -6.90 19.69
C PRO A 106 -6.67 -6.46 20.53
N SER A 107 -6.74 -5.18 20.84
CA SER A 107 -7.87 -4.57 21.55
C SER A 107 -8.41 -3.45 20.69
N CYS A 108 -9.54 -3.70 20.05
CA CYS A 108 -10.16 -2.77 19.14
C CYS A 108 -11.20 -1.89 19.82
N SER A 109 -11.18 -0.64 19.45
CA SER A 109 -12.19 0.35 19.81
C SER A 109 -12.44 1.28 18.63
N THR A 110 -13.53 2.03 18.66
CA THR A 110 -13.81 3.06 17.65
C THR A 110 -12.66 4.08 17.54
N SER A 111 -12.02 4.41 18.66
CA SER A 111 -10.84 5.27 18.67
C SER A 111 -9.65 4.63 17.97
N THR A 112 -9.40 3.35 18.22
CA THR A 112 -8.30 2.60 17.58
C THR A 112 -8.51 2.56 16.06
N LEU A 113 -9.73 2.29 15.60
CA LEU A 113 -10.07 2.30 14.17
C LEU A 113 -9.77 3.66 13.52
N ARG A 114 -10.20 4.76 14.16
CA ARG A 114 -10.03 6.12 13.63
C ARG A 114 -8.56 6.54 13.50
N HIS A 115 -7.66 5.95 14.26
CA HIS A 115 -6.23 6.24 14.18
C HIS A 115 -5.50 5.36 13.16
N ALA A 116 -6.07 4.24 12.77
CA ALA A 116 -5.48 3.36 11.76
C ALA A 116 -5.51 4.04 10.38
N LYS A 117 -4.40 3.96 9.66
CA LYS A 117 -4.24 4.56 8.33
C LYS A 117 -4.18 3.53 7.22
N THR A 118 -3.85 2.29 7.56
CA THR A 118 -3.65 1.21 6.60
C THR A 118 -4.35 -0.06 7.06
N GLU A 119 -4.57 -0.99 6.13
CA GLU A 119 -5.07 -2.31 6.43
C GLU A 119 -4.18 -3.06 7.44
N TYR A 120 -2.85 -2.92 7.32
CA TYR A 120 -1.93 -3.51 8.29
C TYR A 120 -2.17 -2.99 9.71
N GLU A 121 -2.34 -1.68 9.88
CA GLU A 121 -2.62 -1.09 11.19
C GLU A 121 -3.96 -1.57 11.76
N LEU A 122 -4.98 -1.75 10.92
CA LEU A 122 -6.27 -2.33 11.33
C LEU A 122 -6.07 -3.75 11.85
N ILE A 123 -5.43 -4.62 11.08
CA ILE A 123 -5.18 -6.01 11.47
C ILE A 123 -4.33 -6.09 12.74
N ALA A 124 -3.24 -5.35 12.80
CA ALA A 124 -2.31 -5.41 13.94
C ALA A 124 -2.91 -4.87 15.25
N ARG A 125 -3.81 -3.89 15.18
CA ARG A 125 -4.42 -3.25 16.35
C ARG A 125 -5.80 -3.81 16.72
N CYS A 126 -6.56 -4.21 15.70
CA CYS A 126 -7.95 -4.64 15.85
C CYS A 126 -8.18 -6.13 15.56
N GLY A 127 -7.22 -6.81 14.94
CA GLY A 127 -7.44 -8.16 14.44
C GLY A 127 -8.28 -8.19 13.17
N GLU A 128 -8.68 -9.39 12.77
CA GLU A 128 -9.50 -9.58 11.57
C GLU A 128 -10.91 -8.97 11.78
N PRO A 129 -11.47 -8.31 10.76
CA PRO A 129 -12.84 -7.85 10.80
C PRO A 129 -13.82 -9.02 10.73
N ALA A 130 -15.04 -8.81 11.22
CA ALA A 130 -16.11 -9.81 11.17
C ALA A 130 -16.50 -10.17 9.72
N SER A 131 -16.36 -9.22 8.80
CA SER A 131 -16.64 -9.42 7.37
C SER A 131 -15.82 -8.47 6.52
N LYS A 132 -15.43 -8.95 5.34
CA LYS A 132 -14.74 -8.15 4.29
C LYS A 132 -15.53 -8.21 3.00
N ARG A 133 -15.73 -7.07 2.37
CA ARG A 133 -16.22 -6.93 1.01
C ARG A 133 -15.14 -6.29 0.16
N VAL A 134 -14.91 -6.82 -1.02
CA VAL A 134 -13.86 -6.35 -1.94
C VAL A 134 -14.50 -6.03 -3.28
N GLU A 135 -14.21 -4.89 -3.84
CA GLU A 135 -14.72 -4.42 -5.12
C GLU A 135 -13.64 -3.68 -5.91
N TRP A 136 -13.55 -3.95 -7.20
CA TRP A 136 -12.73 -3.17 -8.12
C TRP A 136 -13.56 -2.06 -8.73
N GLN A 137 -13.18 -0.83 -8.49
CA GLN A 137 -13.82 0.33 -9.08
C GLN A 137 -12.96 0.91 -10.19
N ILE A 138 -13.54 1.03 -11.38
CA ILE A 138 -12.94 1.78 -12.46
C ILE A 138 -13.33 3.24 -12.23
N PRO A 139 -12.37 4.17 -11.99
CA PRO A 139 -12.70 5.58 -11.83
C PRO A 139 -13.48 6.08 -13.05
N SER A 140 -14.65 6.68 -12.82
CA SER A 140 -15.44 7.24 -13.88
C SER A 140 -14.63 8.29 -14.63
N LYS A 141 -14.54 8.18 -15.96
CA LYS A 141 -13.83 9.14 -16.81
C LYS A 141 -14.34 10.53 -16.53
N GLN A 142 -13.47 11.41 -16.11
CA GLN A 142 -13.75 12.84 -16.17
C GLN A 142 -13.92 13.22 -17.65
N LYS A 143 -15.06 13.81 -17.99
CA LYS A 143 -15.65 13.97 -19.33
C LYS A 143 -14.83 14.78 -20.36
N ASN A 144 -13.56 15.16 -20.06
CA ASN A 144 -12.78 16.11 -20.85
C ASN A 144 -11.34 15.68 -21.15
N ARG A 145 -11.02 14.40 -21.32
CA ARG A 145 -9.69 14.00 -21.80
C ARG A 145 -9.79 13.06 -22.98
N GLU A 146 -9.41 13.59 -24.15
CA GLU A 146 -9.24 12.85 -25.41
C GLU A 146 -8.03 11.91 -25.44
N HIS A 147 -7.41 11.64 -24.30
CA HIS A 147 -6.30 10.68 -24.21
C HIS A 147 -6.80 9.39 -23.53
N TRP A 148 -6.59 8.28 -24.20
CA TRP A 148 -6.78 6.91 -23.69
C TRP A 148 -5.72 6.60 -22.62
N GLU A 149 -5.76 7.31 -21.50
CA GLU A 149 -5.03 6.87 -20.31
C GLU A 149 -5.76 5.64 -19.78
N THR A 150 -5.08 4.51 -19.78
CA THR A 150 -5.51 3.28 -19.12
C THR A 150 -5.80 3.61 -17.65
N THR A 151 -7.05 3.83 -17.33
CA THR A 151 -7.47 4.09 -15.95
C THR A 151 -7.28 2.79 -15.18
N GLN A 152 -6.30 2.74 -14.30
CA GLN A 152 -6.10 1.56 -13.46
C GLN A 152 -7.29 1.41 -12.50
N PRO A 153 -7.84 0.20 -12.35
CA PRO A 153 -8.87 -0.04 -11.36
C PRO A 153 -8.31 0.22 -9.95
N VAL A 154 -9.14 0.79 -9.09
CA VAL A 154 -8.83 1.03 -7.68
C VAL A 154 -9.49 -0.07 -6.86
N LEU A 155 -8.72 -0.72 -6.01
CA LEU A 155 -9.23 -1.68 -5.06
C LEU A 155 -9.96 -0.94 -3.93
N VAL A 156 -11.26 -1.19 -3.79
CA VAL A 156 -12.06 -0.69 -2.68
C VAL A 156 -12.47 -1.87 -1.80
N GLN A 157 -12.24 -1.73 -0.51
CA GLN A 157 -12.61 -2.74 0.47
C GLN A 157 -13.49 -2.09 1.53
N GLU A 158 -14.51 -2.80 1.99
CA GLU A 158 -15.31 -2.46 3.16
C GLU A 158 -15.11 -3.54 4.20
N TRP A 159 -14.60 -3.15 5.37
CA TRP A 159 -14.34 -4.05 6.50
C TRP A 159 -15.29 -3.76 7.64
N LEU A 160 -16.06 -4.76 8.04
CA LEU A 160 -17.02 -4.65 9.13
C LEU A 160 -16.38 -5.10 10.44
N TYR A 161 -16.35 -4.21 11.42
CA TYR A 161 -15.95 -4.51 12.80
C TYR A 161 -17.14 -4.48 13.74
N GLU A 162 -17.26 -5.52 14.56
CA GLU A 162 -18.27 -5.64 15.63
C GLU A 162 -17.53 -5.72 16.97
N PHE A 163 -17.83 -4.81 17.90
CA PHE A 163 -17.17 -4.79 19.21
C PHE A 163 -17.98 -5.50 20.30
N SER A 164 -19.29 -5.32 20.28
CA SER A 164 -20.25 -5.96 21.19
C SER A 164 -21.67 -5.81 20.65
N SER A 165 -22.59 -6.63 21.17
CA SER A 165 -24.01 -6.57 20.79
C SER A 165 -24.71 -5.23 21.08
N ASN A 166 -24.13 -4.40 21.94
CA ASN A 166 -24.70 -3.10 22.34
C ASN A 166 -24.00 -1.89 21.69
N GLN A 167 -23.07 -2.13 20.76
CA GLN A 167 -22.33 -1.07 20.08
C GLN A 167 -22.65 -1.07 18.60
N PHE A 168 -22.66 0.13 18.00
CA PHE A 168 -22.77 0.25 16.56
C PHE A 168 -21.62 -0.47 15.85
N ARG A 169 -21.95 -1.19 14.81
CA ARG A 169 -20.97 -1.75 13.88
C ARG A 169 -20.20 -0.63 13.22
N GLN A 170 -18.92 -0.85 13.01
CA GLN A 170 -18.07 0.10 12.29
C GLN A 170 -17.73 -0.48 10.92
N VAL A 171 -18.01 0.28 9.89
CA VAL A 171 -17.60 -0.05 8.51
C VAL A 171 -16.41 0.83 8.15
N VAL A 172 -15.29 0.20 7.90
CA VAL A 172 -14.05 0.86 7.47
C VAL A 172 -13.92 0.68 5.97
N THR A 173 -13.87 1.78 5.24
CA THR A 173 -13.61 1.78 3.80
C THR A 173 -12.12 1.99 3.54
N LEU A 174 -11.52 1.09 2.74
CA LEU A 174 -10.15 1.20 2.31
C LEU A 174 -10.08 1.36 0.79
N ARG A 175 -9.10 2.13 0.32
CA ARG A 175 -8.72 2.22 -1.08
C ARG A 175 -7.24 1.89 -1.22
N ASP A 176 -6.92 0.89 -2.02
CA ASP A 176 -5.56 0.38 -2.20
C ASP A 176 -4.82 0.15 -0.86
N GLY A 177 -5.51 -0.47 0.11
CA GLY A 177 -4.99 -0.77 1.44
C GLY A 177 -4.87 0.44 2.39
N GLN A 178 -5.37 1.62 2.01
CA GLN A 178 -5.39 2.81 2.86
C GLN A 178 -6.80 3.10 3.35
N VAL A 179 -6.95 3.40 4.64
CA VAL A 179 -8.23 3.79 5.25
C VAL A 179 -8.64 5.16 4.72
N THR A 180 -9.82 5.24 4.12
CA THR A 180 -10.37 6.48 3.56
C THR A 180 -11.60 6.98 4.29
N ASP A 181 -12.37 6.05 4.91
CA ASP A 181 -13.57 6.41 5.64
C ASP A 181 -13.90 5.40 6.74
N ILE A 182 -14.63 5.86 7.78
CA ILE A 182 -15.13 5.02 8.87
C ILE A 182 -16.53 5.47 9.25
N GLU A 183 -17.50 4.62 9.01
CA GLU A 183 -18.91 4.87 9.31
C GLU A 183 -19.43 3.97 10.44
N SER A 184 -20.29 4.52 11.30
CA SER A 184 -21.03 3.76 12.29
C SER A 184 -22.38 3.33 11.71
N ARG A 185 -22.68 2.03 11.75
CA ARG A 185 -23.98 1.49 11.31
C ARG A 185 -24.75 0.91 12.50
N ALA A 186 -26.01 1.30 12.63
CA ALA A 186 -26.92 0.66 13.57
C ALA A 186 -27.30 -0.73 13.07
N ASP A 187 -27.51 -1.67 13.99
CA ASP A 187 -28.18 -2.92 13.68
C ASP A 187 -29.63 -2.64 13.25
N ARG A 188 -30.03 -3.18 12.13
CA ARG A 188 -31.43 -3.21 11.71
C ARG A 188 -32.07 -4.50 12.13
#